data_6798fc6edf8cb06da7d3729a8f284563
#
_entry.id   6798fc6edf8cb06da7d3729a8f284563
#
_cell.length_a   1.000
_cell.length_b   1.000
_cell.length_c   1.000
_cell.angle_alpha   90.00
_cell.angle_beta   90.00
_cell.angle_gamma   90.00
#
_symmetry.space_group_name_H-M   'P 1'
#
loop_
_entity.id
_entity.type
_entity.pdbx_description
1 polymer ?
#
loop_
_entity_poly.entity_id
_entity_poly.type
_entity_poly.pdbx_seq_one_letter_code
_entity_poly.pdbx_strand_id
1 'polypeptide(L)'
;MSVDTNPPLTDEMVQRLQDLIQANIDSAEGYNDAAAHLGDSELSDHVVQLNRQRLKFASELQTFVQVGGVRPVKDGSWLAKLHGSWLDLKANLIGRDIAEILRDIRHVEKMLENAYDETLALMTPATSTELADRLRQHLDSIRRERERISGQPPHERLDDESS
;
A
#
# COMPACT_ATOMS: atom_id res chain seq x y z
N MET A 1 -35.07 4.20 -15.89
CA MET A 1 -34.32 4.79 -14.79
C MET A 1 -33.41 3.74 -14.16
N SER A 2 -32.16 3.98 -14.20
CA SER A 2 -31.27 3.04 -13.51
C SER A 2 -31.34 3.33 -12.02
N VAL A 3 -31.78 2.36 -11.30
CA VAL A 3 -31.74 2.43 -9.86
C VAL A 3 -30.33 2.00 -9.45
N ASP A 4 -29.72 2.80 -8.64
CA ASP A 4 -28.45 2.40 -8.07
C ASP A 4 -28.73 1.18 -7.19
N THR A 5 -28.27 0.01 -7.65
CA THR A 5 -28.50 -1.24 -6.95
C THR A 5 -27.48 -1.49 -5.86
N ASN A 6 -26.45 -0.64 -5.77
CA ASN A 6 -25.47 -0.76 -4.72
C ASN A 6 -26.01 -0.14 -3.44
N PRO A 7 -26.05 -0.89 -2.34
CA PRO A 7 -26.45 -0.32 -1.06
C PRO A 7 -25.45 0.76 -0.64
N PRO A 8 -25.94 1.79 0.08
CA PRO A 8 -25.02 2.79 0.60
C PRO A 8 -24.02 2.16 1.55
N LEU A 9 -22.79 2.66 1.52
CA LEU A 9 -21.75 2.20 2.41
C LEU A 9 -22.05 2.63 3.85
N THR A 10 -21.74 1.74 4.80
CA THR A 10 -21.82 2.10 6.21
C THR A 10 -20.73 3.10 6.54
N ASP A 11 -20.92 3.87 7.61
CA ASP A 11 -19.90 4.81 8.07
C ASP A 11 -18.58 4.10 8.37
N GLU A 12 -18.66 2.90 8.94
CA GLU A 12 -17.46 2.10 9.22
C GLU A 12 -16.73 1.74 7.92
N MET A 13 -17.46 1.33 6.88
CA MET A 13 -16.84 0.99 5.61
C MET A 13 -16.22 2.21 4.95
N VAL A 14 -16.91 3.35 4.97
CA VAL A 14 -16.35 4.60 4.45
C VAL A 14 -15.05 4.94 5.16
N GLN A 15 -15.02 4.80 6.50
CA GLN A 15 -13.81 5.03 7.27
C GLN A 15 -12.67 4.11 6.83
N ARG A 16 -12.98 2.83 6.68
CA ARG A 16 -11.98 1.84 6.26
C ARG A 16 -11.41 2.16 4.88
N LEU A 17 -12.29 2.58 3.95
CA LEU A 17 -11.84 2.94 2.61
C LEU A 17 -10.99 4.21 2.63
N GLN A 18 -11.36 5.20 3.43
CA GLN A 18 -10.55 6.41 3.57
C GLN A 18 -9.17 6.10 4.16
N ASP A 19 -9.11 5.19 5.12
CA ASP A 19 -7.84 4.75 5.68
C ASP A 19 -6.98 4.03 4.63
N LEU A 20 -7.59 3.18 3.81
CA LEU A 20 -6.87 2.49 2.73
C LEU A 20 -6.38 3.47 1.66
N ILE A 21 -7.19 4.47 1.34
CA ILE A 21 -6.80 5.52 0.39
C ILE A 21 -5.56 6.24 0.92
N GLN A 22 -5.60 6.67 2.17
CA GLN A 22 -4.46 7.38 2.76
C GLN A 22 -3.23 6.48 2.85
N ALA A 23 -3.40 5.22 3.22
CA ALA A 23 -2.30 4.27 3.28
C ALA A 23 -1.64 4.06 1.92
N ASN A 24 -2.42 4.00 0.86
CA ASN A 24 -1.88 3.89 -0.50
C ASN A 24 -1.12 5.15 -0.90
N ILE A 25 -1.62 6.33 -0.53
CA ILE A 25 -0.93 7.60 -0.80
C ILE A 25 0.39 7.64 -0.04
N ASP A 26 0.39 7.31 1.25
CA ASP A 26 1.60 7.28 2.06
C ASP A 26 2.63 6.30 1.49
N SER A 27 2.16 5.13 1.06
CA SER A 27 3.03 4.12 0.45
C SER A 27 3.63 4.61 -0.86
N ALA A 28 2.83 5.29 -1.68
CA ALA A 28 3.33 5.86 -2.93
C ALA A 28 4.44 6.88 -2.68
N GLU A 29 4.28 7.75 -1.70
CA GLU A 29 5.31 8.71 -1.32
C GLU A 29 6.57 8.01 -0.81
N GLY A 30 6.39 6.98 0.03
CA GLY A 30 7.50 6.19 0.56
C GLY A 30 8.29 5.49 -0.54
N TYR A 31 7.60 4.92 -1.52
CA TYR A 31 8.26 4.29 -2.66
C TYR A 31 9.01 5.30 -3.52
N ASN A 32 8.45 6.50 -3.68
CA ASN A 32 9.13 7.55 -4.41
C ASN A 32 10.45 7.92 -3.74
N ASP A 33 10.45 8.07 -2.43
CA ASP A 33 11.65 8.38 -1.66
C ASP A 33 12.68 7.24 -1.74
N ALA A 34 12.21 6.00 -1.62
CA ALA A 34 13.08 4.84 -1.70
C ALA A 34 13.71 4.69 -3.09
N ALA A 35 12.93 4.91 -4.15
CA ALA A 35 13.42 4.82 -5.51
C ALA A 35 14.52 5.83 -5.78
N ALA A 36 14.36 7.05 -5.29
CA ALA A 36 15.37 8.09 -5.44
C ALA A 36 16.69 7.69 -4.77
N HIS A 37 16.60 6.99 -3.63
CA HIS A 37 17.77 6.52 -2.90
C HIS A 37 18.44 5.32 -3.58
N LEU A 38 17.65 4.43 -4.20
CA LEU A 38 18.16 3.23 -4.85
C LEU A 38 18.88 3.50 -6.18
N GLY A 39 18.70 4.68 -6.74
CA GLY A 39 19.38 5.10 -7.96
C GLY A 39 18.95 4.33 -9.21
N ASP A 40 19.86 4.13 -10.15
CA ASP A 40 19.60 3.42 -11.41
C ASP A 40 19.76 1.91 -11.21
N SER A 41 18.68 1.23 -10.97
CA SER A 41 18.72 -0.23 -10.78
C SER A 41 17.36 -0.81 -11.14
N GLU A 42 17.32 -2.12 -11.38
CA GLU A 42 16.07 -2.84 -11.61
C GLU A 42 15.17 -2.69 -10.39
N LEU A 43 15.75 -2.69 -9.21
CA LEU A 43 14.99 -2.56 -7.98
C LEU A 43 14.34 -1.18 -7.90
N SER A 44 15.07 -0.13 -8.28
CA SER A 44 14.52 1.23 -8.34
C SER A 44 13.34 1.30 -9.31
N ASP A 45 13.49 0.71 -10.49
CA ASP A 45 12.42 0.67 -11.49
C ASP A 45 11.18 -0.05 -10.94
N HIS A 46 11.39 -1.14 -10.24
CA HIS A 46 10.32 -1.90 -9.62
C HIS A 46 9.60 -1.06 -8.57
N VAL A 47 10.36 -0.36 -7.73
CA VAL A 47 9.81 0.49 -6.68
C VAL A 47 9.03 1.67 -7.26
N VAL A 48 9.50 2.23 -8.38
CA VAL A 48 8.76 3.28 -9.11
C VAL A 48 7.42 2.74 -9.60
N GLN A 49 7.37 1.50 -10.07
CA GLN A 49 6.11 0.88 -10.48
C GLN A 49 5.17 0.70 -9.30
N LEU A 50 5.70 0.37 -8.12
CA LEU A 50 4.89 0.28 -6.90
C LEU A 50 4.30 1.64 -6.52
N ASN A 51 5.07 2.71 -6.67
CA ASN A 51 4.57 4.06 -6.47
C ASN A 51 3.33 4.33 -7.34
N ARG A 52 3.45 4.06 -8.63
CA ARG A 52 2.35 4.26 -9.57
C ARG A 52 1.15 3.40 -9.25
N GLN A 53 1.38 2.15 -8.88
CA GLN A 53 0.32 1.21 -8.53
C GLN A 53 -0.46 1.70 -7.31
N ARG A 54 0.23 2.17 -6.29
CA ARG A 54 -0.44 2.63 -5.06
C ARG A 54 -1.26 3.89 -5.31
N LEU A 55 -0.78 4.81 -6.15
CA LEU A 55 -1.57 5.97 -6.53
C LEU A 55 -2.82 5.57 -7.31
N LYS A 56 -2.69 4.60 -8.19
CA LYS A 56 -3.85 4.06 -8.93
C LYS A 56 -4.85 3.44 -7.97
N PHE A 57 -4.39 2.66 -6.98
CA PHE A 57 -5.27 2.06 -5.99
C PHE A 57 -6.03 3.13 -5.20
N ALA A 58 -5.34 4.18 -4.76
CA ALA A 58 -5.99 5.28 -4.05
C ALA A 58 -7.09 5.92 -4.92
N SER A 59 -6.79 6.17 -6.18
CA SER A 59 -7.74 6.76 -7.12
C SER A 59 -8.95 5.87 -7.33
N GLU A 60 -8.74 4.57 -7.51
CA GLU A 60 -9.82 3.62 -7.70
C GLU A 60 -10.73 3.52 -6.48
N LEU A 61 -10.15 3.51 -5.28
CA LEU A 61 -10.94 3.48 -4.05
C LEU A 61 -11.73 4.77 -3.86
N GLN A 62 -11.19 5.89 -4.28
CA GLN A 62 -11.90 7.17 -4.19
C GLN A 62 -13.18 7.20 -4.99
N THR A 63 -13.30 6.41 -6.05
CA THR A 63 -14.55 6.34 -6.81
C THR A 63 -15.70 5.76 -6.00
N PHE A 64 -15.40 4.99 -4.97
CA PHE A 64 -16.41 4.41 -4.08
C PHE A 64 -16.75 5.34 -2.90
N VAL A 65 -15.88 6.29 -2.61
CA VAL A 65 -16.05 7.23 -1.50
C VAL A 65 -16.16 8.62 -2.08
N GLN A 66 -17.40 9.06 -2.30
CA GLN A 66 -17.64 10.35 -2.93
C GLN A 66 -17.51 11.54 -1.98
N VAL A 67 -17.19 11.26 -0.73
CA VAL A 67 -17.10 12.31 0.27
C VAL A 67 -15.66 12.78 0.34
N GLY A 68 -15.43 13.99 -0.15
CA GLY A 68 -14.15 14.65 0.04
C GLY A 68 -13.97 15.01 1.50
N GLY A 69 -12.78 14.85 1.98
CA GLY A 69 -12.44 15.25 3.33
C GLY A 69 -11.24 14.45 3.79
N VAL A 70 -10.16 15.15 4.07
CA VAL A 70 -9.01 14.52 4.71
C VAL A 70 -9.37 14.37 6.18
N ARG A 71 -9.38 13.14 6.65
CA ARG A 71 -9.60 12.90 8.06
C ARG A 71 -8.27 12.81 8.78
N PRO A 72 -8.16 13.41 9.96
CA PRO A 72 -6.94 13.28 10.74
C PRO A 72 -6.68 11.82 11.07
N VAL A 73 -5.43 11.40 10.94
CA VAL A 73 -5.01 10.06 11.34
C VAL A 73 -5.02 9.99 12.85
N LYS A 74 -5.70 8.98 13.40
CA LYS A 74 -5.75 8.80 14.86
C LYS A 74 -4.44 8.21 15.35
N ASP A 75 -3.91 8.81 16.40
CA ASP A 75 -2.72 8.29 17.06
C ASP A 75 -2.96 6.85 17.51
N GLY A 76 -1.96 5.99 17.29
CA GLY A 76 -2.03 4.59 17.70
C GLY A 76 -2.79 3.68 16.73
N SER A 77 -3.43 4.24 15.70
CA SER A 77 -4.10 3.43 14.68
C SER A 77 -3.07 2.71 13.79
N TRP A 78 -3.53 1.67 13.08
CA TRP A 78 -2.66 0.98 12.11
C TRP A 78 -2.18 1.96 11.03
N LEU A 79 -3.01 2.91 10.64
CA LEU A 79 -2.65 3.91 9.64
C LEU A 79 -1.56 4.84 10.16
N ALA A 80 -1.66 5.27 11.42
CA ALA A 80 -0.63 6.08 12.04
C ALA A 80 0.70 5.32 12.11
N LYS A 81 0.65 4.04 12.43
CA LYS A 81 1.85 3.20 12.47
C LYS A 81 2.47 3.04 11.09
N LEU A 82 1.66 2.82 10.07
CA LEU A 82 2.13 2.73 8.69
C LEU A 82 2.79 4.03 8.26
N HIS A 83 2.12 5.16 8.51
CA HIS A 83 2.65 6.48 8.21
C HIS A 83 3.99 6.71 8.91
N GLY A 84 4.05 6.40 10.20
CA GLY A 84 5.28 6.52 10.99
C GLY A 84 6.40 5.64 10.46
N SER A 85 6.09 4.42 10.01
CA SER A 85 7.08 3.51 9.42
C SER A 85 7.67 4.09 8.14
N TRP A 86 6.86 4.72 7.30
CA TRP A 86 7.37 5.39 6.11
C TRP A 86 8.23 6.59 6.44
N LEU A 87 7.84 7.39 7.44
CA LEU A 87 8.64 8.52 7.89
C LEU A 87 9.99 8.07 8.44
N ASP A 88 10.00 7.00 9.21
CA ASP A 88 11.24 6.42 9.74
C ASP A 88 12.15 5.93 8.61
N LEU A 89 11.57 5.26 7.63
CA LEU A 89 12.33 4.81 6.46
C LEU A 89 12.96 5.99 5.74
N LYS A 90 12.17 7.04 5.46
CA LYS A 90 12.66 8.24 4.80
C LYS A 90 13.79 8.90 5.58
N ALA A 91 13.63 9.02 6.90
CA ALA A 91 14.62 9.66 7.75
C ALA A 91 15.94 8.89 7.81
N ASN A 92 15.91 7.60 7.56
CA ASN A 92 17.06 6.70 7.72
C ASN A 92 17.54 6.07 6.41
N LEU A 93 17.18 6.65 5.26
CA LEU A 93 17.61 6.10 3.98
C LEU A 93 19.11 6.21 3.75
N ILE A 94 19.69 7.32 4.16
CA ILE A 94 21.12 7.57 3.95
C ILE A 94 21.93 6.62 4.81
N GLY A 95 22.87 5.90 4.18
CA GLY A 95 23.74 4.96 4.87
C GLY A 95 23.14 3.59 5.12
N ARG A 96 21.89 3.36 4.71
CA ARG A 96 21.26 2.05 4.87
C ARG A 96 21.51 1.18 3.64
N ASP A 97 21.71 -0.11 3.88
CA ASP A 97 21.87 -1.04 2.77
C ASP A 97 20.50 -1.44 2.19
N ILE A 98 20.53 -2.00 1.00
CA ILE A 98 19.33 -2.40 0.26
C ILE A 98 18.53 -3.43 1.04
N ALA A 99 19.19 -4.37 1.71
CA ALA A 99 18.50 -5.42 2.45
C ALA A 99 17.67 -4.84 3.60
N GLU A 100 18.18 -3.82 4.28
CA GLU A 100 17.44 -3.15 5.35
C GLU A 100 16.25 -2.39 4.81
N ILE A 101 16.43 -1.68 3.71
CA ILE A 101 15.34 -0.93 3.05
C ILE A 101 14.24 -1.90 2.63
N LEU A 102 14.60 -3.02 2.01
CA LEU A 102 13.63 -4.02 1.58
C LEU A 102 12.88 -4.65 2.75
N ARG A 103 13.56 -4.85 3.87
CA ARG A 103 12.92 -5.37 5.08
C ARG A 103 11.84 -4.42 5.57
N ASP A 104 12.13 -3.13 5.60
CA ASP A 104 11.17 -2.12 6.03
C ASP A 104 10.00 -2.03 5.05
N ILE A 105 10.27 -2.10 3.76
CA ILE A 105 9.22 -2.11 2.73
C ILE A 105 8.31 -3.33 2.93
N ARG A 106 8.87 -4.52 3.13
CA ARG A 106 8.07 -5.72 3.37
C ARG A 106 7.19 -5.59 4.60
N HIS A 107 7.72 -4.95 5.64
CA HIS A 107 6.96 -4.72 6.87
C HIS A 107 5.73 -3.83 6.59
N VAL A 108 5.93 -2.73 5.89
CA VAL A 108 4.83 -1.81 5.56
C VAL A 108 3.83 -2.48 4.61
N GLU A 109 4.31 -3.24 3.64
CA GLU A 109 3.44 -3.98 2.73
C GLU A 109 2.58 -5.00 3.49
N LYS A 110 3.13 -5.64 4.50
CA LYS A 110 2.36 -6.57 5.33
C LYS A 110 1.27 -5.85 6.13
N MET A 111 1.57 -4.66 6.63
CA MET A 111 0.57 -3.85 7.31
C MET A 111 -0.59 -3.49 6.38
N LEU A 112 -0.27 -3.10 5.15
CA LEU A 112 -1.29 -2.75 4.15
C LEU A 112 -2.12 -3.99 3.76
N GLU A 113 -1.45 -5.12 3.54
CA GLU A 113 -2.12 -6.39 3.26
C GLU A 113 -3.13 -6.74 4.35
N ASN A 114 -2.72 -6.65 5.61
CA ASN A 114 -3.60 -6.92 6.74
C ASN A 114 -4.80 -5.97 6.76
N ALA A 115 -4.59 -4.70 6.44
CA ALA A 115 -5.68 -3.72 6.41
C ALA A 115 -6.71 -4.04 5.31
N TYR A 116 -6.25 -4.50 4.15
CA TYR A 116 -7.15 -4.96 3.09
C TYR A 116 -7.92 -6.20 3.52
N ASP A 117 -7.26 -7.18 4.15
CA ASP A 117 -7.93 -8.39 4.65
C ASP A 117 -9.00 -8.04 5.68
N GLU A 118 -8.70 -7.15 6.61
CA GLU A 118 -9.65 -6.74 7.63
C GLU A 118 -10.84 -6.00 7.03
N THR A 119 -10.59 -5.17 6.02
CA THR A 119 -11.67 -4.46 5.33
C THR A 119 -12.58 -5.44 4.59
N LEU A 120 -11.99 -6.42 3.89
CA LEU A 120 -12.77 -7.46 3.22
C LEU A 120 -13.59 -8.29 4.21
N ALA A 121 -13.07 -8.54 5.40
CA ALA A 121 -13.79 -9.31 6.43
C ALA A 121 -15.03 -8.58 6.94
N LEU A 122 -15.11 -7.27 6.80
CA LEU A 122 -16.28 -6.50 7.18
C LEU A 122 -17.40 -6.55 6.13
N MET A 123 -17.11 -7.07 4.95
CA MET A 123 -18.09 -7.09 3.87
C MET A 123 -19.15 -8.14 4.12
N THR A 124 -20.37 -7.79 3.79
CA THR A 124 -21.55 -8.66 3.92
C THR A 124 -22.14 -8.86 2.52
N PRO A 125 -23.10 -9.79 2.36
CA PRO A 125 -23.80 -9.92 1.08
C PRO A 125 -24.48 -8.63 0.59
N ALA A 126 -24.74 -7.70 1.52
CA ALA A 126 -25.31 -6.41 1.17
C ALA A 126 -24.26 -5.42 0.65
N THR A 127 -22.98 -5.72 0.78
CA THR A 127 -21.92 -4.85 0.30
C THR A 127 -21.81 -4.98 -1.24
N SER A 128 -21.42 -3.89 -1.90
CA SER A 128 -21.22 -3.88 -3.33
C SER A 128 -20.22 -4.95 -3.77
N THR A 129 -20.64 -5.81 -4.68
CA THR A 129 -19.76 -6.81 -5.29
C THR A 129 -18.59 -6.15 -6.02
N GLU A 130 -18.85 -5.03 -6.68
CA GLU A 130 -17.82 -4.29 -7.39
C GLU A 130 -16.72 -3.82 -6.44
N LEU A 131 -17.10 -3.29 -5.29
CA LEU A 131 -16.12 -2.85 -4.28
C LEU A 131 -15.32 -4.05 -3.76
N ALA A 132 -15.99 -5.14 -3.42
CA ALA A 132 -15.31 -6.33 -2.92
C ALA A 132 -14.32 -6.87 -3.94
N ASP A 133 -14.70 -6.93 -5.21
CA ASP A 133 -13.81 -7.40 -6.27
C ASP A 133 -12.62 -6.49 -6.45
N ARG A 134 -12.82 -5.18 -6.35
CA ARG A 134 -11.74 -4.22 -6.45
C ARG A 134 -10.73 -4.39 -5.32
N LEU A 135 -11.23 -4.54 -4.10
CA LEU A 135 -10.36 -4.76 -2.95
C LEU A 135 -9.56 -6.06 -3.08
N ARG A 136 -10.18 -7.13 -3.57
CA ARG A 136 -9.49 -8.40 -3.82
C ARG A 136 -8.40 -8.25 -4.87
N GLN A 137 -8.67 -7.51 -5.94
CA GLN A 137 -7.67 -7.24 -6.98
C GLN A 137 -6.47 -6.50 -6.42
N HIS A 138 -6.72 -5.48 -5.59
CA HIS A 138 -5.65 -4.75 -4.93
C HIS A 138 -4.83 -5.67 -4.03
N LEU A 139 -5.51 -6.45 -3.21
CA LEU A 139 -4.86 -7.35 -2.25
C LEU A 139 -3.99 -8.38 -2.97
N ASP A 140 -4.50 -8.98 -4.05
CA ASP A 140 -3.73 -9.95 -4.83
C ASP A 140 -2.47 -9.30 -5.41
N SER A 141 -2.58 -8.07 -5.90
CA SER A 141 -1.43 -7.34 -6.42
C SER A 141 -0.41 -7.04 -5.33
N ILE A 142 -0.87 -6.62 -4.17
CA ILE A 142 0.00 -6.33 -3.03
C ILE A 142 0.76 -7.59 -2.60
N ARG A 143 0.08 -8.73 -2.54
CA ARG A 143 0.69 -10.01 -2.19
C ARG A 143 1.75 -10.43 -3.20
N ARG A 144 1.44 -10.31 -4.48
CA ARG A 144 2.40 -10.66 -5.55
C ARG A 144 3.64 -9.78 -5.47
N GLU A 145 3.46 -8.48 -5.26
CA GLU A 145 4.58 -7.56 -5.20
C GLU A 145 5.43 -7.79 -3.95
N ARG A 146 4.80 -8.09 -2.82
CA ARG A 146 5.53 -8.43 -1.61
C ARG A 146 6.34 -9.71 -1.79
N GLU A 147 5.79 -10.70 -2.45
CA GLU A 147 6.49 -11.94 -2.76
C GLU A 147 7.67 -11.69 -3.70
N ARG A 148 7.50 -10.83 -4.70
CA ARG A 148 8.59 -10.48 -5.61
C ARG A 148 9.73 -9.81 -4.87
N ILE A 149 9.43 -8.90 -3.96
CA ILE A 149 10.44 -8.24 -3.13
C ILE A 149 11.12 -9.25 -2.23
N SER A 150 10.35 -10.15 -1.61
CA SER A 150 10.88 -11.19 -0.74
C SER A 150 11.71 -12.21 -1.50
N GLY A 151 11.33 -12.47 -2.74
CA GLY A 151 12.00 -13.44 -3.60
C GLY A 151 13.11 -12.85 -4.44
N GLN A 152 13.59 -11.66 -4.13
CA GLN A 152 14.72 -11.07 -4.84
C GLN A 152 15.88 -12.06 -4.85
N PRO A 153 16.44 -12.35 -6.04
CA PRO A 153 17.45 -13.37 -6.13
C PRO A 153 18.67 -13.07 -5.26
N PRO A 154 19.24 -14.09 -4.65
CA PRO A 154 20.45 -13.91 -3.82
C PRO A 154 21.61 -13.26 -4.56
N HIS A 155 21.64 -13.35 -5.90
CA HIS A 155 22.72 -12.75 -6.67
C HIS A 155 22.84 -11.25 -6.44
N GLU A 156 21.74 -10.59 -6.15
CA GLU A 156 21.76 -9.16 -5.83
C GLU A 156 22.52 -8.90 -4.54
N ARG A 157 22.65 -9.94 -3.73
CA ARG A 157 23.48 -9.89 -2.52
C ARG A 157 24.87 -10.47 -2.76
N LEU A 158 24.96 -11.35 -3.77
CA LEU A 158 26.23 -12.00 -4.13
C LEU A 158 27.12 -11.10 -4.95
N ASP A 159 26.53 -10.17 -5.70
CA ASP A 159 27.33 -9.18 -6.40
C ASP A 159 28.16 -8.38 -5.41
N ASP A 160 27.67 -8.23 -4.20
CA ASP A 160 28.41 -7.61 -3.12
C ASP A 160 29.53 -8.52 -2.62
N GLU A 161 29.37 -9.83 -2.76
CA GLU A 161 30.35 -10.81 -2.29
C GLU A 161 31.42 -11.10 -3.31
N SER A 162 31.07 -10.96 -4.58
CA SER A 162 32.03 -11.24 -5.66
C SER A 162 33.05 -10.12 -5.84
N SER A 163 32.86 -9.08 -5.10
CA SER A 163 33.81 -7.97 -5.06
C SER A 163 34.96 -8.25 -4.13
#